data_f30acb19deea559a5904e2549164e5c5
#
_entry.id   f30acb19deea559a5904e2549164e5c5
#
_cell.length_a   1.000
_cell.length_b   1.000
_cell.length_c   1.000
_cell.angle_alpha   90.00
_cell.angle_beta   90.00
_cell.angle_gamma   90.00
#
_symmetry.space_group_name_H-M   'P 1'
#
loop_
_entity.id
_entity.type
_entity.pdbx_description
1 polymer ?
#
loop_
_entity_poly.entity_id
_entity_poly.type
_entity_poly.pdbx_seq_one_letter_code
_entity_poly.pdbx_strand_id
1 'polypeptide(L)'
;MEKNLHISALLDVYGAFLGEKQRKLTAYYYNDDLSLSEIAENEGITRQGVNDQIKRAVKSLNAFEEECRYCERFEELRAVVPDLKAGNKKAAKKAAEIIEKLYKEGLHIKDERFL
;
A
#
# COMPACT_ATOMS: atom_id res chain seq x y z
N MET A 1 -8.87 16.76 -9.98
CA MET A 1 -7.51 16.45 -9.51
C MET A 1 -7.35 14.95 -9.40
N GLU A 2 -6.41 14.41 -10.13
CA GLU A 2 -6.15 12.99 -10.08
C GLU A 2 -5.44 12.63 -8.79
N LYS A 3 -5.94 11.63 -8.09
CA LYS A 3 -5.31 11.12 -6.89
C LYS A 3 -4.35 10.00 -7.25
N ASN A 4 -3.30 9.86 -6.48
CA ASN A 4 -2.25 8.91 -6.75
C ASN A 4 -2.71 7.46 -6.52
N LEU A 5 -2.86 6.69 -7.60
CA LEU A 5 -3.25 5.27 -7.53
C LEU A 5 -2.21 4.42 -6.79
N HIS A 6 -0.96 4.89 -6.75
CA HIS A 6 0.08 4.20 -6.00
C HIS A 6 -0.24 4.16 -4.49
N ILE A 7 -0.80 5.24 -3.96
CA ILE A 7 -1.19 5.28 -2.54
C ILE A 7 -2.31 4.28 -2.25
N SER A 8 -3.27 4.13 -3.17
CA SER A 8 -4.32 3.11 -3.02
C SER A 8 -3.74 1.71 -2.94
N ALA A 9 -2.73 1.40 -3.76
CA ALA A 9 -2.05 0.10 -3.73
C ALA A 9 -1.31 -0.11 -2.40
N LEU A 10 -0.60 0.91 -1.92
CA LEU A 10 0.07 0.87 -0.62
C LEU A 10 -0.93 0.64 0.52
N LEU A 11 -2.07 1.29 0.43
CA LEU A 11 -3.12 1.17 1.44
C LEU A 11 -3.69 -0.25 1.47
N ASP A 12 -3.87 -0.88 0.31
CA ASP A 12 -4.34 -2.26 0.22
C ASP A 12 -3.37 -3.23 0.91
N VAL A 13 -2.08 -3.02 0.74
CA VAL A 13 -1.05 -3.92 1.29
C VAL A 13 -0.73 -3.61 2.75
N TYR A 14 -0.59 -2.33 3.10
CA TYR A 14 -0.09 -1.91 4.42
C TYR A 14 -1.13 -1.24 5.31
N GLY A 15 -2.36 -1.04 4.82
CA GLY A 15 -3.38 -0.31 5.56
C GLY A 15 -3.66 -0.87 6.95
N ALA A 16 -3.53 -2.17 7.12
CA ALA A 16 -3.75 -2.84 8.41
C ALA A 16 -2.75 -2.40 9.49
N PHE A 17 -1.60 -1.83 9.10
CA PHE A 17 -0.60 -1.34 10.03
C PHE A 17 -0.83 0.12 10.45
N LEU A 18 -1.77 0.81 9.82
CA LEU A 18 -2.16 2.16 10.20
C LEU A 18 -3.17 2.11 11.34
N GLY A 19 -3.22 3.17 12.13
CA GLY A 19 -4.32 3.36 13.07
C GLY A 19 -5.64 3.42 12.31
N GLU A 20 -6.71 2.95 12.93
CA GLU A 20 -8.03 2.87 12.30
C GLU A 20 -8.48 4.20 11.68
N LYS A 21 -8.32 5.29 12.42
CA LYS A 21 -8.72 6.63 11.95
C LYS A 21 -7.92 7.05 10.72
N GLN A 22 -6.59 6.88 10.75
CA GLN A 22 -5.74 7.23 9.61
C GLN A 22 -6.09 6.40 8.37
N ARG A 23 -6.29 5.10 8.56
CA ARG A 23 -6.67 4.20 7.47
C ARG A 23 -8.00 4.62 6.84
N LYS A 24 -8.99 4.89 7.67
CA LYS A 24 -10.33 5.29 7.25
C LYS A 24 -10.30 6.59 6.44
N LEU A 25 -9.66 7.62 6.97
CA LEU A 25 -9.58 8.91 6.29
C LEU A 25 -8.82 8.81 4.97
N THR A 26 -7.73 8.06 4.96
CA THR A 26 -6.92 7.86 3.77
C THR A 26 -7.69 7.11 2.69
N ALA A 27 -8.45 6.08 3.09
CA ALA A 27 -9.29 5.31 2.17
C ALA A 27 -10.40 6.18 1.56
N TYR A 28 -11.04 7.01 2.36
CA TYR A 28 -12.05 7.95 1.85
C TYR A 28 -11.49 8.86 0.77
N TYR A 29 -10.29 9.36 0.99
CA TYR A 29 -9.66 10.28 0.05
C TYR A 29 -9.19 9.59 -1.24
N TYR A 30 -8.44 8.48 -1.11
CA TYR A 30 -7.81 7.83 -2.26
C TYR A 30 -8.67 6.78 -2.94
N ASN A 31 -9.52 6.07 -2.21
CA ASN A 31 -10.35 5.01 -2.78
C ASN A 31 -11.77 5.49 -3.12
N ASP A 32 -12.36 6.31 -2.27
CA ASP A 32 -13.75 6.76 -2.43
C ASP A 32 -13.86 8.13 -3.09
N ASP A 33 -12.74 8.72 -3.44
CA ASP A 33 -12.64 10.00 -4.12
C ASP A 33 -13.37 11.16 -3.43
N LEU A 34 -13.41 11.14 -2.10
CA LEU A 34 -13.97 12.24 -1.33
C LEU A 34 -12.97 13.38 -1.20
N SER A 35 -13.48 14.61 -1.19
CA SER A 35 -12.65 15.79 -0.92
C SER A 35 -12.31 15.88 0.56
N LEU A 36 -11.26 16.64 0.89
CA LEU A 36 -10.89 16.88 2.28
C LEU A 36 -12.05 17.52 3.05
N SER A 37 -12.78 18.43 2.41
CA SER A 37 -13.93 19.11 3.02
C SER A 37 -15.08 18.16 3.30
N GLU A 38 -15.37 17.25 2.34
CA GLU A 38 -16.41 16.24 2.53
C GLU A 38 -16.08 15.29 3.67
N ILE A 39 -14.83 14.85 3.75
CA ILE A 39 -14.37 13.97 4.83
C ILE A 39 -14.48 14.69 6.17
N ALA A 40 -14.02 15.93 6.24
CA ALA A 40 -14.07 16.75 7.45
C ALA A 40 -15.50 16.89 7.97
N GLU A 41 -16.43 17.18 7.07
CA GLU A 41 -17.84 17.33 7.41
C GLU A 41 -18.43 16.01 7.92
N ASN A 42 -18.17 14.91 7.22
CA ASN A 42 -18.69 13.60 7.59
C ASN A 42 -18.15 13.10 8.93
N GLU A 43 -16.88 13.39 9.23
CA GLU A 43 -16.22 12.90 10.44
C GLU A 43 -16.28 13.89 11.62
N GLY A 44 -16.80 15.08 11.40
CA GLY A 44 -16.93 16.08 12.46
C GLY A 44 -15.59 16.63 12.94
N ILE A 45 -14.61 16.72 12.05
CA ILE A 45 -13.28 17.28 12.35
C ILE A 45 -12.94 18.36 11.34
N THR A 46 -11.84 19.08 11.56
CA THR A 46 -11.46 20.16 10.65
C THR A 46 -10.83 19.60 9.37
N ARG A 47 -10.93 20.35 8.28
CA ARG A 47 -10.26 20.02 7.02
C ARG A 47 -8.75 19.88 7.22
N GLN A 48 -8.16 20.75 8.01
CA GLN A 48 -6.75 20.70 8.36
C GLN A 48 -6.41 19.38 9.08
N GLY A 49 -7.26 18.98 10.02
CA GLY A 49 -7.07 17.72 10.76
C GLY A 49 -7.11 16.51 9.83
N VAL A 50 -8.02 16.51 8.86
CA VAL A 50 -8.08 15.44 7.85
C VAL A 50 -6.79 15.40 7.05
N ASN A 51 -6.36 16.56 6.54
CA ASN A 51 -5.16 16.67 5.73
C ASN A 51 -3.92 16.17 6.48
N ASP A 52 -3.78 16.55 7.76
CA ASP A 52 -2.66 16.15 8.59
C ASP A 52 -2.63 14.63 8.80
N GLN A 53 -3.77 14.03 9.09
CA GLN A 53 -3.89 12.58 9.28
C GLN A 53 -3.54 11.81 8.00
N ILE A 54 -4.03 12.28 6.86
CA ILE A 54 -3.73 11.64 5.57
C ILE A 54 -2.25 11.76 5.24
N LYS A 55 -1.65 12.93 5.45
CA LYS A 55 -0.21 13.10 5.21
C LYS A 55 0.65 12.16 6.07
N ARG A 56 0.28 11.99 7.34
CA ARG A 56 0.96 11.06 8.24
C ARG A 56 0.81 9.61 7.76
N ALA A 57 -0.40 9.25 7.34
CA ALA A 57 -0.65 7.91 6.81
C ALA A 57 0.18 7.64 5.56
N VAL A 58 0.22 8.58 4.61
CA VAL A 58 1.00 8.45 3.38
C VAL A 58 2.49 8.29 3.70
N LYS A 59 2.99 9.06 4.65
CA LYS A 59 4.39 8.94 5.08
C LYS A 59 4.69 7.55 5.63
N SER A 60 3.79 7.02 6.48
CA SER A 60 3.95 5.68 7.04
C SER A 60 3.88 4.60 5.95
N LEU A 61 2.94 4.71 5.02
CA LEU A 61 2.79 3.77 3.91
C LEU A 61 4.05 3.71 3.05
N ASN A 62 4.61 4.87 2.71
CA ASN A 62 5.84 4.95 1.94
C ASN A 62 7.03 4.34 2.69
N ALA A 63 7.09 4.55 4.01
CA ALA A 63 8.14 3.97 4.84
C ALA A 63 8.04 2.44 4.88
N PHE A 64 6.82 1.89 4.99
CA PHE A 64 6.60 0.43 4.94
C PHE A 64 7.07 -0.15 3.61
N GLU A 65 6.71 0.49 2.51
CA GLU A 65 7.10 0.02 1.17
C GLU A 65 8.61 0.09 0.98
N GLU A 66 9.27 1.13 1.48
CA GLU A 66 10.71 1.28 1.41
C GLU A 66 11.42 0.11 2.11
N GLU A 67 10.88 -0.34 3.25
CA GLU A 67 11.45 -1.46 4.02
C GLU A 67 11.08 -2.82 3.43
N CYS A 68 9.82 -3.04 3.08
CA CYS A 68 9.29 -4.37 2.73
C CYS A 68 9.23 -4.65 1.24
N ARG A 69 8.96 -3.61 0.44
CA ARG A 69 8.82 -3.69 -1.02
C ARG A 69 7.75 -4.69 -1.50
N TYR A 70 6.74 -4.95 -0.69
CA TYR A 70 5.69 -5.90 -1.05
C TYR A 70 4.90 -5.48 -2.28
N CYS A 71 4.55 -4.19 -2.40
CA CYS A 71 3.81 -3.71 -3.56
C CYS A 71 4.63 -3.90 -4.85
N GLU A 72 5.91 -3.56 -4.81
CA GLU A 72 6.82 -3.74 -5.94
C GLU A 72 6.90 -5.20 -6.36
N ARG A 73 7.07 -6.10 -5.39
CA ARG A 73 7.17 -7.54 -5.67
C ARG A 73 5.86 -8.13 -6.17
N PHE A 74 4.73 -7.69 -5.62
CA PHE A 74 3.41 -8.14 -6.07
C PHE A 74 3.15 -7.73 -7.52
N GLU A 75 3.55 -6.51 -7.91
CA GLU A 75 3.43 -6.07 -9.30
C GLU A 75 4.31 -6.88 -10.23
N GLU A 76 5.54 -7.19 -9.82
CA GLU A 76 6.43 -8.07 -10.59
C GLU A 76 5.82 -9.45 -10.80
N LEU A 77 5.26 -10.04 -9.73
CA LEU A 77 4.59 -11.34 -9.80
C LEU A 77 3.38 -11.29 -10.71
N ARG A 78 2.57 -10.26 -10.59
CA ARG A 78 1.39 -10.07 -11.43
C ARG A 78 1.75 -10.04 -12.91
N ALA A 79 2.85 -9.37 -13.25
CA ALA A 79 3.33 -9.27 -14.62
C ALA A 79 3.76 -10.62 -15.20
N VAL A 80 4.18 -11.56 -14.36
CA VAL A 80 4.66 -12.89 -14.78
C VAL A 80 3.51 -13.90 -14.94
N VAL A 81 2.35 -13.63 -14.34
CA VAL A 81 1.23 -14.58 -14.30
C VAL A 81 0.79 -15.10 -15.69
N PRO A 82 0.61 -14.27 -16.72
CA PRO A 82 0.20 -14.79 -18.03
C PRO A 82 1.19 -15.81 -18.61
N ASP A 83 2.48 -15.55 -18.47
CA ASP A 83 3.53 -16.45 -18.97
C ASP A 83 3.59 -17.74 -18.15
N LEU A 84 3.35 -17.67 -16.85
CA LEU A 84 3.25 -18.85 -15.99
C LEU A 84 2.09 -19.73 -16.43
N LYS A 85 0.94 -19.14 -16.70
CA LYS A 85 -0.25 -19.87 -17.17
C LYS A 85 0.00 -20.54 -18.50
N ALA A 86 0.85 -19.95 -19.33
CA ALA A 86 1.24 -20.49 -20.64
C ALA A 86 2.31 -21.59 -20.53
N GLY A 87 2.81 -21.90 -19.32
CA GLY A 87 3.80 -22.94 -19.10
C GLY A 87 5.23 -22.56 -19.44
N ASN A 88 5.52 -21.26 -19.50
CA ASN A 88 6.86 -20.76 -19.81
C ASN A 88 7.83 -21.05 -18.66
N LYS A 89 8.91 -21.81 -18.93
CA LYS A 89 9.89 -22.20 -17.91
C LYS A 89 10.68 -21.01 -17.37
N LYS A 90 10.96 -20.01 -18.21
CA LYS A 90 11.69 -18.80 -17.75
C LYS A 90 10.82 -17.99 -16.79
N ALA A 91 9.51 -17.97 -17.03
CA ALA A 91 8.57 -17.29 -16.16
C ALA A 91 8.52 -17.97 -14.78
N ALA A 92 8.56 -19.30 -14.73
CA ALA A 92 8.60 -20.04 -13.48
C ALA A 92 9.83 -19.70 -12.66
N LYS A 93 11.00 -19.64 -13.29
CA LYS A 93 12.25 -19.27 -12.64
C LYS A 93 12.18 -17.84 -12.09
N LYS A 94 11.68 -16.91 -12.91
CA LYS A 94 11.54 -15.51 -12.52
C LYS A 94 10.58 -15.35 -11.34
N ALA A 95 9.44 -16.04 -11.36
CA ALA A 95 8.49 -16.02 -10.26
C ALA A 95 9.13 -16.53 -8.97
N ALA A 96 9.89 -17.62 -9.02
CA ALA A 96 10.60 -18.17 -7.87
C ALA A 96 11.58 -17.14 -7.28
N GLU A 97 12.34 -16.46 -8.12
CA GLU A 97 13.28 -15.42 -7.69
C GLU A 97 12.56 -14.25 -7.00
N ILE A 98 11.42 -13.83 -7.55
CA ILE A 98 10.61 -12.74 -6.96
C ILE A 98 10.09 -13.16 -5.58
N ILE A 99 9.58 -14.39 -5.47
CA ILE A 99 9.05 -14.93 -4.21
C ILE A 99 10.14 -14.99 -3.15
N GLU A 100 11.35 -15.43 -3.53
CA GLU A 100 12.48 -15.47 -2.61
C GLU A 100 12.84 -14.06 -2.10
N LYS A 101 12.86 -13.08 -2.99
CA LYS A 101 13.11 -11.68 -2.61
C LYS A 101 12.03 -11.15 -1.68
N LEU A 102 10.77 -11.42 -2.00
CA LEU A 102 9.63 -11.01 -1.18
C LEU A 102 9.76 -11.55 0.24
N TYR A 103 10.09 -12.81 0.37
CA TYR A 103 10.26 -13.46 1.66
C TYR A 103 11.44 -12.87 2.44
N LYS A 104 12.57 -12.68 1.76
CA LYS A 104 13.79 -12.16 2.37
C LYS A 104 13.65 -10.71 2.83
N GLU A 105 13.12 -9.84 1.96
CA GLU A 105 12.92 -8.43 2.26
C GLU A 105 11.80 -8.23 3.30
N GLY A 106 10.75 -9.02 3.20
CA GLY A 106 9.60 -8.94 4.08
C GLY A 106 9.85 -9.34 5.52
N LEU A 107 11.01 -9.95 5.83
CA LEU A 107 11.34 -10.30 7.21
C LEU A 107 11.36 -9.07 8.13
N HIS A 108 11.61 -7.89 7.59
CA HIS A 108 11.59 -6.64 8.34
C HIS A 108 10.24 -6.34 8.99
N ILE A 109 9.16 -6.87 8.44
CA ILE A 109 7.82 -6.64 8.98
C ILE A 109 7.64 -7.30 10.35
N LYS A 110 8.52 -8.24 10.72
CA LYS A 110 8.54 -8.88 12.03
C LYS A 110 9.26 -8.04 13.08
N ASP A 111 9.88 -6.95 12.67
CA ASP A 111 10.54 -6.01 13.56
C ASP A 111 9.48 -5.30 14.40
N GLU A 112 9.78 -5.10 15.69
CA GLU A 112 8.86 -4.44 16.63
C GLU A 112 8.39 -3.06 16.17
N ARG A 113 9.16 -2.40 15.30
CA ARG A 113 8.79 -1.11 14.73
C ARG A 113 7.46 -1.15 13.98
N PHE A 114 7.08 -2.33 13.48
CA PHE A 114 5.88 -2.52 12.66
C PHE A 114 4.77 -3.24 13.42
N LEU A 115 5.01 -3.64 14.64
CA LEU A 115 4.04 -4.30 15.47
C LEU A 115 3.40 -3.33 16.46
#